data_256c6be8d50d6ca9e9fdc0229cb9a8c7
#
_entry.id   256c6be8d50d6ca9e9fdc0229cb9a8c7
#
_cell.length_a   1.000
_cell.length_b   1.000
_cell.length_c   1.000
_cell.angle_alpha   90.00
_cell.angle_beta   90.00
_cell.angle_gamma   90.00
#
_symmetry.space_group_name_H-M   'P 1'
#
loop_
_entity.id
_entity.type
_entity.pdbx_description
1 polymer ?
#
loop_
_entity_poly.entity_id
_entity_poly.type
_entity_poly.pdbx_seq_one_letter_code
_entity_poly.pdbx_strand_id
1 'polypeptide(L)'
;DGRDGVAHEADNLGADGRWPRPGWDSSYDWQGFYAPSDMPAVLNPADGIIVPANQPATPEASGPYLGTAFYVQGYRSQQMYDAIAQLTVQGPVTLEEASKIMLLDGSPQAQELAPTLTTVELSDERHKELQSELARWYERGGHYAVDEPGAMIMASLFSHLGNAALADDGVEYS
;
A
#
# COMPACT_ATOMS: atom_id res chain seq x y z
N ASP A 1 9.38 -3.43 -17.26
CA ASP A 1 10.83 -3.56 -17.24
C ASP A 1 11.35 -4.53 -18.33
N GLY A 2 10.66 -5.55 -18.77
CA GLY A 2 11.00 -6.41 -19.91
C GLY A 2 12.16 -7.38 -19.67
N ARG A 3 12.69 -7.49 -18.49
CA ARG A 3 13.72 -8.48 -18.12
C ARG A 3 13.09 -9.85 -17.99
N ASP A 4 13.90 -10.90 -18.24
CA ASP A 4 13.45 -12.29 -18.16
C ASP A 4 13.06 -12.76 -16.75
N GLY A 5 13.31 -11.96 -15.73
CA GLY A 5 13.01 -12.30 -14.33
C GLY A 5 13.84 -13.45 -13.75
N VAL A 6 14.90 -13.86 -14.45
CA VAL A 6 15.78 -14.92 -13.93
C VAL A 6 16.50 -14.43 -12.69
N ALA A 7 16.21 -15.04 -11.55
CA ALA A 7 16.99 -14.83 -10.34
C ALA A 7 18.38 -15.42 -10.52
N HIS A 8 19.42 -14.64 -10.30
CA HIS A 8 20.77 -15.16 -10.25
C HIS A 8 20.99 -15.85 -8.92
N GLU A 9 21.09 -17.16 -8.92
CA GLU A 9 21.27 -17.97 -7.70
C GLU A 9 22.54 -17.63 -6.91
N ALA A 10 23.53 -17.03 -7.58
CA ALA A 10 24.85 -16.81 -6.97
C ALA A 10 24.90 -15.73 -5.88
N ASP A 11 23.94 -14.81 -5.84
CA ASP A 11 23.98 -13.67 -4.92
C ASP A 11 22.67 -13.38 -4.17
N ASN A 12 21.63 -14.19 -4.36
CA ASN A 12 20.28 -14.00 -3.81
C ASN A 12 19.66 -12.62 -4.08
N LEU A 13 20.26 -11.82 -4.95
CA LEU A 13 19.83 -10.45 -5.18
C LEU A 13 18.84 -10.32 -6.34
N GLY A 14 18.34 -11.39 -6.89
CA GLY A 14 17.35 -11.42 -7.97
C GLY A 14 17.56 -10.37 -9.08
N ALA A 15 16.88 -10.43 -10.17
CA ALA A 15 16.96 -9.43 -11.25
C ALA A 15 16.00 -8.24 -11.04
N ASP A 16 15.71 -7.85 -9.80
CA ASP A 16 14.67 -6.90 -9.46
C ASP A 16 15.06 -5.41 -9.57
N GLY A 17 16.34 -5.14 -9.84
CA GLY A 17 16.82 -3.78 -10.03
C GLY A 17 16.94 -2.93 -8.75
N ARG A 18 16.70 -3.49 -7.57
CA ARG A 18 16.86 -2.78 -6.28
C ARG A 18 18.31 -2.48 -5.96
N TRP A 19 19.22 -3.31 -6.43
CA TRP A 19 20.63 -3.22 -6.09
C TRP A 19 21.50 -2.93 -7.33
N PRO A 20 22.62 -2.20 -7.16
CA PRO A 20 23.61 -2.05 -8.21
C PRO A 20 24.10 -3.41 -8.71
N ARG A 21 24.30 -3.54 -10.02
CA ARG A 21 24.79 -4.77 -10.66
C ARG A 21 26.20 -4.60 -11.17
N PRO A 22 27.00 -5.67 -11.22
CA PRO A 22 28.33 -5.63 -11.83
C PRO A 22 28.20 -5.35 -13.34
N GLY A 23 28.47 -4.11 -13.76
CA GLY A 23 28.32 -3.71 -15.15
C GLY A 23 29.33 -4.33 -16.13
N TRP A 24 30.28 -5.10 -15.63
CA TRP A 24 31.28 -5.85 -16.39
C TRP A 24 30.89 -7.32 -16.61
N ASP A 25 29.79 -7.78 -16.07
CA ASP A 25 29.30 -9.14 -16.18
C ASP A 25 28.00 -9.16 -17.01
N SER A 26 28.13 -9.67 -18.24
CA SER A 26 27.01 -9.71 -19.20
C SER A 26 25.84 -10.63 -18.78
N SER A 27 26.00 -11.45 -17.75
CA SER A 27 24.90 -12.24 -17.18
C SER A 27 23.81 -11.36 -16.55
N TYR A 28 24.13 -10.12 -16.21
CA TYR A 28 23.19 -9.12 -15.68
C TYR A 28 22.58 -8.23 -16.78
N ASP A 29 22.96 -8.40 -18.02
CA ASP A 29 22.40 -7.64 -19.14
C ASP A 29 20.96 -8.09 -19.46
N TRP A 30 20.24 -7.22 -20.14
CA TRP A 30 18.92 -7.52 -20.65
C TRP A 30 18.97 -8.72 -21.62
N GLN A 31 18.13 -9.72 -21.37
CA GLN A 31 18.06 -10.92 -22.23
C GLN A 31 16.97 -10.82 -23.30
N GLY A 32 16.25 -9.72 -23.34
CA GLY A 32 15.18 -9.47 -24.31
C GLY A 32 14.02 -8.70 -23.70
N PHE A 33 12.87 -8.81 -24.33
CA PHE A 33 11.63 -8.17 -23.91
C PHE A 33 10.51 -9.19 -23.83
N TYR A 34 9.62 -9.03 -22.87
CA TYR A 34 8.36 -9.77 -22.86
C TYR A 34 7.53 -9.41 -24.10
N ALA A 35 6.79 -10.38 -24.63
CA ALA A 35 5.83 -10.07 -25.68
C ALA A 35 4.73 -9.14 -25.12
N PRO A 36 4.19 -8.21 -25.91
CA PRO A 36 3.10 -7.34 -25.45
C PRO A 36 1.88 -8.12 -24.96
N SER A 37 1.64 -9.33 -25.47
CA SER A 37 0.58 -10.24 -25.03
C SER A 37 0.78 -10.78 -23.62
N ASP A 38 2.01 -10.79 -23.11
CA ASP A 38 2.35 -11.33 -21.80
C ASP A 38 2.29 -10.26 -20.71
N MET A 39 2.19 -8.99 -21.14
CA MET A 39 2.07 -7.87 -20.22
C MET A 39 0.65 -7.78 -19.64
N PRO A 40 0.51 -7.47 -18.33
CA PRO A 40 -0.80 -7.30 -17.73
C PRO A 40 -1.56 -6.16 -18.41
N ALA A 41 -2.76 -6.44 -18.82
CA ALA A 41 -3.64 -5.46 -19.47
C ALA A 41 -5.09 -5.66 -19.00
N VAL A 42 -5.80 -4.58 -18.82
CA VAL A 42 -7.22 -4.57 -18.49
C VAL A 42 -7.96 -3.71 -19.52
N LEU A 43 -8.96 -4.31 -20.15
CA LEU A 43 -9.84 -3.62 -21.10
C LEU A 43 -11.29 -3.95 -20.80
N ASN A 44 -12.11 -2.95 -20.55
CA ASN A 44 -13.53 -3.09 -20.28
C ASN A 44 -13.82 -4.14 -19.18
N PRO A 45 -13.29 -3.98 -17.96
CA PRO A 45 -13.62 -4.89 -16.88
C PRO A 45 -15.13 -4.91 -16.63
N ALA A 46 -15.65 -6.02 -16.11
CA ALA A 46 -17.10 -6.23 -15.94
C ALA A 46 -17.77 -5.19 -15.03
N ASP A 47 -17.02 -4.67 -14.07
CA ASP A 47 -17.43 -3.62 -13.13
C ASP A 47 -17.21 -2.20 -13.66
N GLY A 48 -16.50 -2.05 -14.79
CA GLY A 48 -16.19 -0.75 -15.39
C GLY A 48 -15.18 0.09 -14.63
N ILE A 49 -14.49 -0.45 -13.61
CA ILE A 49 -13.61 0.30 -12.71
C ILE A 49 -12.14 -0.11 -12.92
N ILE A 50 -11.26 0.86 -13.09
CA ILE A 50 -9.81 0.66 -13.15
C ILE A 50 -9.15 1.67 -12.21
N VAL A 51 -8.39 1.19 -11.22
CA VAL A 51 -7.71 2.03 -10.22
C VAL A 51 -6.22 1.68 -10.17
N PRO A 52 -5.36 2.40 -10.88
CA PRO A 52 -3.92 2.32 -10.72
C PRO A 52 -3.46 3.22 -9.56
N ALA A 53 -2.92 2.63 -8.49
CA ALA A 53 -2.47 3.36 -7.30
C ALA A 53 -1.16 2.81 -6.72
N ASN A 54 -0.21 2.46 -7.58
CA ASN A 54 1.10 1.88 -7.26
C ASN A 54 1.06 0.47 -6.63
N GLN A 55 -0.08 -0.21 -6.65
CA GLN A 55 -0.14 -1.63 -6.30
C GLN A 55 0.51 -2.48 -7.42
N PRO A 56 0.96 -3.71 -7.13
CA PRO A 56 1.41 -4.64 -8.15
C PRO A 56 0.35 -4.81 -9.25
N ALA A 57 0.79 -4.80 -10.51
CA ALA A 57 -0.12 -4.99 -11.64
C ALA A 57 -0.63 -6.43 -11.75
N THR A 58 0.14 -7.38 -11.19
CA THR A 58 -0.21 -8.81 -11.12
C THR A 58 0.14 -9.35 -9.74
N PRO A 59 -0.56 -10.38 -9.24
CA PRO A 59 -0.08 -11.15 -8.10
C PRO A 59 1.30 -11.73 -8.39
N GLU A 60 2.20 -11.76 -7.42
CA GLU A 60 3.60 -12.24 -7.58
C GLU A 60 3.70 -13.63 -8.22
N ALA A 61 2.69 -14.48 -8.03
CA ALA A 61 2.69 -15.85 -8.54
C ALA A 61 2.16 -16.01 -9.97
N SER A 62 1.72 -14.94 -10.64
CA SER A 62 0.99 -15.06 -11.91
C SER A 62 1.33 -13.94 -12.89
N GLY A 63 2.37 -14.08 -13.66
CA GLY A 63 2.68 -13.11 -14.72
C GLY A 63 4.17 -12.79 -14.84
N PRO A 64 4.53 -11.91 -15.77
CA PRO A 64 5.91 -11.50 -15.94
C PRO A 64 6.40 -10.72 -14.71
N TYR A 65 7.67 -10.90 -14.38
CA TYR A 65 8.31 -10.11 -13.33
C TYR A 65 8.43 -8.65 -13.79
N LEU A 66 7.73 -7.76 -13.10
CA LEU A 66 7.71 -6.32 -13.41
C LEU A 66 8.47 -5.46 -12.40
N GLY A 67 9.25 -6.10 -11.53
CA GLY A 67 9.89 -5.43 -10.40
C GLY A 67 9.01 -5.47 -9.15
N THR A 68 9.63 -5.43 -7.97
CA THR A 68 8.92 -5.47 -6.67
C THR A 68 9.29 -4.33 -5.74
N ALA A 69 10.31 -3.57 -6.08
CA ALA A 69 10.99 -2.70 -5.12
C ALA A 69 10.13 -1.56 -4.54
N PHE A 70 9.10 -1.12 -5.25
CA PHE A 70 8.40 0.13 -4.90
C PHE A 70 6.88 0.04 -5.03
N TYR A 71 6.35 -1.17 -5.05
CA TYR A 71 4.90 -1.31 -4.98
C TYR A 71 4.42 -1.04 -3.55
N VAL A 72 3.36 -0.25 -3.46
CA VAL A 72 2.68 -0.02 -2.18
C VAL A 72 1.59 -1.05 -1.96
N GLN A 73 1.25 -1.27 -0.70
CA GLN A 73 0.13 -2.13 -0.34
C GLN A 73 -1.18 -1.62 -0.95
N GLY A 74 -2.12 -2.53 -1.22
CA GLY A 74 -3.36 -2.27 -1.93
C GLY A 74 -4.40 -1.40 -1.22
N TYR A 75 -4.13 -0.91 -0.01
CA TYR A 75 -5.11 -0.15 0.79
C TYR A 75 -5.64 1.08 0.06
N ARG A 76 -4.77 1.87 -0.58
CA ARG A 76 -5.18 3.06 -1.31
C ARG A 76 -5.99 2.73 -2.56
N SER A 77 -5.57 1.72 -3.32
CA SER A 77 -6.33 1.27 -4.49
C SER A 77 -7.70 0.70 -4.11
N GLN A 78 -7.79 -0.03 -3.01
CA GLN A 78 -9.06 -0.55 -2.51
C GLN A 78 -9.97 0.57 -2.07
N GLN A 79 -9.49 1.55 -1.32
CA GLN A 79 -10.28 2.71 -0.91
C GLN A 79 -10.84 3.49 -2.09
N MET A 80 -10.03 3.74 -3.11
CA MET A 80 -10.47 4.42 -4.33
C MET A 80 -11.48 3.58 -5.10
N TYR A 81 -11.25 2.28 -5.21
CA TYR A 81 -12.17 1.35 -5.86
C TYR A 81 -13.54 1.36 -5.17
N ASP A 82 -13.57 1.20 -3.84
CA ASP A 82 -14.80 1.17 -3.06
C ASP A 82 -15.57 2.50 -3.18
N ALA A 83 -14.87 3.63 -3.15
CA ALA A 83 -15.48 4.95 -3.33
C ALA A 83 -16.11 5.11 -4.72
N ILE A 84 -15.41 4.70 -5.79
CA ILE A 84 -15.94 4.72 -7.16
C ILE A 84 -17.15 3.76 -7.27
N ALA A 85 -17.03 2.56 -6.74
CA ALA A 85 -18.11 1.56 -6.79
C ALA A 85 -19.39 2.08 -6.11
N GLN A 86 -19.27 2.73 -4.95
CA GLN A 86 -20.40 3.34 -4.26
C GLN A 86 -21.06 4.46 -5.06
N LEU A 87 -20.28 5.31 -5.73
CA LEU A 87 -20.83 6.38 -6.56
C LEU A 87 -21.52 5.84 -7.81
N THR A 88 -20.95 4.85 -8.48
CA THR A 88 -21.48 4.30 -9.72
C THR A 88 -22.83 3.58 -9.53
N VAL A 89 -23.13 3.07 -8.35
CA VAL A 89 -24.45 2.51 -8.01
C VAL A 89 -25.54 3.59 -8.07
N GLN A 90 -25.21 4.85 -7.83
CA GLN A 90 -26.16 5.95 -7.82
C GLN A 90 -26.40 6.56 -9.21
N GLY A 91 -25.58 6.20 -10.21
CA GLY A 91 -25.68 6.70 -11.57
C GLY A 91 -24.35 7.19 -12.14
N PRO A 92 -24.39 7.98 -13.22
CA PRO A 92 -23.18 8.56 -13.80
C PRO A 92 -22.45 9.48 -12.81
N VAL A 93 -21.16 9.27 -12.63
CA VAL A 93 -20.31 10.05 -11.72
C VAL A 93 -20.00 11.41 -12.34
N THR A 94 -20.25 12.48 -11.61
CA THR A 94 -19.92 13.83 -11.99
C THR A 94 -18.43 14.15 -11.75
N LEU A 95 -17.93 15.21 -12.40
CA LEU A 95 -16.55 15.67 -12.17
C LEU A 95 -16.31 16.08 -10.71
N GLU A 96 -17.31 16.69 -10.06
CA GLU A 96 -17.22 17.07 -8.65
C GLU A 96 -17.09 15.86 -7.73
N GLU A 97 -17.88 14.83 -7.95
CA GLU A 97 -17.80 13.57 -7.19
C GLU A 97 -16.47 12.85 -7.42
N ALA A 98 -16.01 12.78 -8.67
CA ALA A 98 -14.70 12.22 -8.99
C ALA A 98 -13.56 12.98 -8.29
N SER A 99 -13.67 14.32 -8.21
CA SER A 99 -12.69 15.15 -7.50
C SER A 99 -12.64 14.86 -6.00
N LYS A 100 -13.76 14.53 -5.38
CA LYS A 100 -13.82 14.15 -3.95
C LYS A 100 -13.06 12.84 -3.66
N ILE A 101 -13.06 11.90 -4.60
CA ILE A 101 -12.28 10.65 -4.47
C ILE A 101 -10.78 10.95 -4.38
N MET A 102 -10.30 11.97 -5.12
CA MET A 102 -8.89 12.37 -5.06
C MET A 102 -8.49 13.00 -3.72
N LEU A 103 -9.46 13.43 -2.92
CA LEU A 103 -9.27 14.08 -1.63
C LEU A 103 -9.63 13.19 -0.44
N LEU A 104 -9.75 11.88 -0.66
CA LEU A 104 -9.98 10.94 0.43
C LEU A 104 -8.82 10.97 1.41
N ASP A 105 -9.12 11.29 2.66
CA ASP A 105 -8.17 11.46 3.75
C ASP A 105 -8.22 10.32 4.79
N GLY A 106 -9.04 9.30 4.55
CA GLY A 106 -9.08 8.09 5.38
C GLY A 106 -7.91 7.16 5.10
N SER A 107 -7.59 6.31 6.07
CA SER A 107 -6.62 5.22 5.92
C SER A 107 -7.27 3.88 6.25
N PRO A 108 -7.58 3.04 5.26
CA PRO A 108 -8.11 1.70 5.51
C PRO A 108 -7.20 0.85 6.41
N GLN A 109 -5.89 1.00 6.28
CA GLN A 109 -4.93 0.33 7.16
C GLN A 109 -5.08 0.78 8.62
N ALA A 110 -5.26 2.08 8.85
CA ALA A 110 -5.49 2.60 10.19
C ALA A 110 -6.83 2.11 10.75
N GLN A 111 -7.87 2.06 9.93
CA GLN A 111 -9.19 1.55 10.32
C GLN A 111 -9.15 0.05 10.66
N GLU A 112 -8.32 -0.74 9.98
CA GLU A 112 -8.12 -2.15 10.29
C GLU A 112 -7.41 -2.36 11.64
N LEU A 113 -6.41 -1.52 11.96
CA LEU A 113 -5.62 -1.64 13.17
C LEU A 113 -6.28 -1.00 14.41
N ALA A 114 -7.04 0.09 14.24
CA ALA A 114 -7.61 0.84 15.35
C ALA A 114 -8.43 -0.01 16.32
N PRO A 115 -9.29 -0.95 15.92
CA PRO A 115 -10.02 -1.81 16.85
C PRO A 115 -9.10 -2.59 17.80
N THR A 116 -8.01 -3.13 17.27
CA THR A 116 -7.03 -3.86 18.09
C THR A 116 -6.31 -2.91 19.05
N LEU A 117 -5.83 -1.76 18.56
CA LEU A 117 -5.09 -0.79 19.37
C LEU A 117 -5.93 -0.18 20.48
N THR A 118 -7.23 -0.02 20.27
CA THR A 118 -8.14 0.56 21.27
C THR A 118 -8.57 -0.43 22.35
N THR A 119 -8.25 -1.72 22.22
CA THR A 119 -8.59 -2.76 23.19
C THR A 119 -7.39 -3.29 23.97
N VAL A 120 -6.18 -2.83 23.70
CA VAL A 120 -4.99 -3.23 24.45
C VAL A 120 -5.08 -2.73 25.89
N GLU A 121 -4.79 -3.62 26.85
CA GLU A 121 -4.72 -3.22 28.26
C GLU A 121 -3.48 -2.36 28.53
N LEU A 122 -3.71 -1.17 29.06
CA LEU A 122 -2.67 -0.20 29.39
C LEU A 122 -2.69 0.08 30.89
N SER A 123 -1.50 0.19 31.49
CA SER A 123 -1.36 0.51 32.92
C SER A 123 -1.18 2.00 33.20
N ASP A 124 -0.62 2.75 32.26
CA ASP A 124 -0.35 4.17 32.39
C ASP A 124 -1.58 5.02 32.02
N GLU A 125 -1.99 5.95 32.89
CA GLU A 125 -3.19 6.77 32.69
C GLU A 125 -3.08 7.68 31.47
N ARG A 126 -1.90 8.23 31.17
CA ARG A 126 -1.70 9.06 30.00
C ARG A 126 -1.85 8.26 28.71
N HIS A 127 -1.37 7.02 28.69
CA HIS A 127 -1.59 6.14 27.55
C HIS A 127 -3.06 5.76 27.38
N LYS A 128 -3.81 5.58 28.46
CA LYS A 128 -5.27 5.36 28.41
C LYS A 128 -6.01 6.57 27.84
N GLU A 129 -5.57 7.79 28.18
CA GLU A 129 -6.14 9.02 27.61
C GLU A 129 -5.91 9.07 26.09
N LEU A 130 -4.69 8.78 25.62
CA LEU A 130 -4.37 8.71 24.19
C LEU A 130 -5.16 7.61 23.48
N GLN A 131 -5.30 6.45 24.09
CA GLN A 131 -6.10 5.34 23.56
C GLN A 131 -7.59 5.73 23.44
N SER A 132 -8.11 6.45 24.43
CA SER A 132 -9.49 6.95 24.40
C SER A 132 -9.71 7.98 23.29
N GLU A 133 -8.71 8.84 23.03
CA GLU A 133 -8.77 9.77 21.89
C GLU A 133 -8.70 9.04 20.54
N LEU A 134 -7.83 8.02 20.44
CA LEU A 134 -7.77 7.17 19.26
C LEU A 134 -9.11 6.46 18.98
N ALA A 135 -9.77 5.95 20.03
CA ALA A 135 -11.08 5.34 19.92
C ALA A 135 -12.15 6.33 19.41
N ARG A 136 -12.19 7.54 19.97
CA ARG A 136 -13.10 8.59 19.50
C ARG A 136 -12.86 8.97 18.04
N TRP A 137 -11.59 9.09 17.63
CA TRP A 137 -11.22 9.35 16.23
C TRP A 137 -11.71 8.24 15.31
N TYR A 138 -11.48 6.98 15.71
CA TYR A 138 -11.95 5.82 14.94
C TYR A 138 -13.48 5.81 14.79
N GLU A 139 -14.23 6.07 15.88
CA GLU A 139 -15.70 6.16 15.86
C GLU A 139 -16.23 7.26 14.93
N ARG A 140 -15.46 8.34 14.75
CA ARG A 140 -15.78 9.42 13.80
C ARG A 140 -15.36 9.12 12.36
N GLY A 141 -14.89 7.91 12.05
CA GLY A 141 -14.55 7.47 10.69
C GLY A 141 -13.05 7.43 10.38
N GLY A 142 -12.17 7.80 11.33
CA GLY A 142 -10.73 7.65 11.17
C GLY A 142 -10.11 8.54 10.08
N HIS A 143 -10.61 9.76 9.93
CA HIS A 143 -10.13 10.74 8.95
C HIS A 143 -8.86 11.47 9.41
N TYR A 144 -7.93 11.72 8.48
CA TYR A 144 -6.68 12.45 8.75
C TYR A 144 -6.84 13.97 8.55
N ALA A 145 -7.89 14.53 9.14
CA ALA A 145 -8.09 15.97 9.12
C ALA A 145 -7.13 16.71 10.09
N VAL A 146 -6.88 17.97 9.80
CA VAL A 146 -5.88 18.79 10.54
C VAL A 146 -6.21 18.96 12.02
N ASP A 147 -7.48 18.94 12.36
CA ASP A 147 -8.02 19.14 13.70
C ASP A 147 -8.38 17.84 14.43
N GLU A 148 -7.91 16.69 13.93
CA GLU A 148 -8.15 15.37 14.51
C GLU A 148 -6.92 14.86 15.31
N PRO A 149 -6.90 14.99 16.65
CA PRO A 149 -5.78 14.52 17.48
C PRO A 149 -5.51 13.02 17.33
N GLY A 150 -6.56 12.21 17.15
CA GLY A 150 -6.45 10.77 16.94
C GLY A 150 -5.69 10.40 15.66
N ALA A 151 -5.75 11.24 14.63
CA ALA A 151 -4.96 11.08 13.40
C ALA A 151 -3.46 11.19 13.70
N MET A 152 -3.05 12.16 14.53
CA MET A 152 -1.66 12.32 14.97
C MET A 152 -1.20 11.12 15.81
N ILE A 153 -2.06 10.64 16.70
CA ILE A 153 -1.76 9.46 17.54
C ILE A 153 -1.55 8.25 16.65
N MET A 154 -2.44 8.00 15.67
CA MET A 154 -2.32 6.88 14.75
C MET A 154 -1.06 6.99 13.88
N ALA A 155 -0.76 8.15 13.33
CA ALA A 155 0.45 8.38 12.53
C ALA A 155 1.72 8.13 13.35
N SER A 156 1.74 8.58 14.61
CA SER A 156 2.84 8.30 15.53
C SER A 156 2.99 6.81 15.84
N LEU A 157 1.87 6.11 16.06
CA LEU A 157 1.88 4.65 16.26
C LEU A 157 2.44 3.92 15.04
N PHE A 158 2.03 4.26 13.82
CA PHE A 158 2.58 3.66 12.61
C PHE A 158 4.09 3.81 12.50
N SER A 159 4.62 5.00 12.79
CA SER A 159 6.06 5.25 12.73
C SER A 159 6.86 4.45 13.76
N HIS A 160 6.26 4.05 14.89
CA HIS A 160 6.92 3.33 15.97
C HIS A 160 6.67 1.83 15.96
N LEU A 161 5.51 1.38 15.46
CA LEU A 161 5.16 -0.05 15.44
C LEU A 161 6.12 -0.87 14.60
N GLY A 162 6.51 -0.38 13.42
CA GLY A 162 7.48 -1.05 12.56
C GLY A 162 8.82 -1.25 13.25
N ASN A 163 9.34 -0.20 13.86
CA ASN A 163 10.60 -0.26 14.62
C ASN A 163 10.48 -1.19 15.84
N ALA A 164 9.38 -1.09 16.60
CA ALA A 164 9.19 -1.92 17.77
C ALA A 164 9.01 -3.41 17.45
N ALA A 165 8.37 -3.72 16.32
CA ALA A 165 8.15 -5.10 15.87
C ALA A 165 9.40 -5.77 15.29
N LEU A 166 10.35 -4.99 14.76
CA LEU A 166 11.50 -5.51 14.03
C LEU A 166 12.84 -5.21 14.71
N ALA A 167 12.85 -4.48 15.83
CA ALA A 167 14.06 -4.04 16.50
C ALA A 167 14.92 -5.21 17.03
N ASP A 168 14.30 -6.29 17.44
CA ASP A 168 14.96 -7.50 17.92
C ASP A 168 15.52 -8.37 16.77
N ASP A 169 15.00 -8.18 15.54
CA ASP A 169 15.50 -8.83 14.33
C ASP A 169 16.67 -8.07 13.69
N GLY A 170 17.09 -6.96 14.25
CA GLY A 170 18.20 -6.13 13.75
C GLY A 170 17.85 -5.33 12.49
N VAL A 171 16.57 -5.16 12.19
CA VAL A 171 16.08 -4.35 11.07
C VAL A 171 15.75 -2.95 11.56
N GLU A 172 16.50 -1.95 11.11
CA GLU A 172 16.14 -0.55 11.32
C GLU A 172 15.21 -0.09 10.19
N TYR A 173 14.00 0.30 10.56
CA TYR A 173 13.07 0.95 9.66
C TYR A 173 13.37 2.46 9.64
N SER A 174 13.95 2.93 8.56
CA SER A 174 14.21 4.36 8.32
C SER A 174 13.07 5.03 7.56
#